data_cfbd3e651e8361b15426fc209a4e9d7e
#
_entry.id   cfbd3e651e8361b15426fc209a4e9d7e
#
_cell.length_a   1.000
_cell.length_b   1.000
_cell.length_c   1.000
_cell.angle_alpha   90.00
_cell.angle_beta   90.00
_cell.angle_gamma   90.00
#
_symmetry.space_group_name_H-M   'P 1'
#
loop_
_entity.id
_entity.type
_entity.pdbx_description
1 polymer ?
#
loop_
_entity_poly.entity_id
_entity_poly.type
_entity_poly.pdbx_seq_one_letter_code
_entity_poly.pdbx_strand_id
1 'polypeptide(L)'
;DTGLTGRKIIIDTYGGRGAHGGGAFSGKDSSKVDRSAAYAARHIAKNLVKAGVSDEILIQLGYAIGVAEPVSLNIDTCGKSKIKVSDSELSKIVNEIFDLKPHSIESRFKLRDPIYLETASYGHMGRKSEKITKTFNSKYSGVKKIEVELFPWEKLEYKNLLIKTLKL
;
A
#
# COMPACT_ATOMS: atom_id res chain seq x y z
N ASP A 1 20.63 0.94 -6.65
CA ASP A 1 20.77 1.89 -5.56
C ASP A 1 22.24 2.04 -5.16
N THR A 2 22.85 3.16 -5.45
CA THR A 2 24.27 3.45 -5.18
C THR A 2 24.48 4.36 -3.98
N GLY A 3 23.43 4.69 -3.25
CA GLY A 3 23.45 5.59 -2.12
C GLY A 3 22.75 5.03 -0.90
N LEU A 4 22.92 5.75 0.21
CA LEU A 4 22.22 5.47 1.46
C LEU A 4 20.89 6.21 1.45
N THR A 5 19.83 5.54 1.02
CA THR A 5 18.47 6.06 1.02
C THR A 5 17.69 5.59 2.24
N GLY A 6 16.70 6.36 2.64
CA GLY A 6 15.70 5.92 3.61
C GLY A 6 16.21 5.51 4.97
N ARG A 7 17.17 6.20 5.53
CA ARG A 7 17.66 5.93 6.90
C ARG A 7 16.59 6.12 7.99
N LYS A 8 15.38 6.49 7.63
CA LYS A 8 14.21 6.70 8.52
C LYS A 8 13.05 5.78 8.15
N ILE A 9 13.34 4.57 7.65
CA ILE A 9 12.33 3.62 7.15
C ILE A 9 11.25 3.28 8.18
N ILE A 10 11.60 3.18 9.43
CA ILE A 10 10.64 2.89 10.52
C ILE A 10 9.72 4.09 10.78
N ILE A 11 10.27 5.31 10.69
CA ILE A 11 9.49 6.56 10.85
C ILE A 11 8.54 6.74 9.65
N ASP A 12 8.97 6.35 8.45
CA ASP A 12 8.15 6.43 7.24
C ASP A 12 6.91 5.54 7.27
N THR A 13 6.85 4.56 8.18
CA THR A 13 5.77 3.60 8.34
C THR A 13 5.04 3.77 9.68
N TYR A 14 5.32 2.92 10.67
CA TYR A 14 4.53 2.81 11.91
C TYR A 14 5.36 3.04 13.19
N GLY A 15 6.56 3.62 13.09
CA GLY A 15 7.38 3.93 14.26
C GLY A 15 7.85 2.72 15.05
N GLY A 16 7.92 1.53 14.43
CA GLY A 16 8.30 0.28 15.09
C GLY A 16 7.14 -0.52 15.68
N ARG A 17 5.89 -0.06 15.54
CA ARG A 17 4.71 -0.80 16.02
C ARG A 17 4.51 -2.12 15.26
N GLY A 18 4.66 -2.13 13.95
CA GLY A 18 4.52 -3.31 13.11
C GLY A 18 5.87 -3.83 12.60
N ALA A 19 5.88 -5.06 12.10
CA ALA A 19 7.01 -5.61 11.37
C ALA A 19 7.30 -4.80 10.10
N HIS A 20 8.56 -4.76 9.69
CA HIS A 20 9.03 -4.06 8.49
C HIS A 20 9.96 -4.95 7.68
N GLY A 21 9.82 -4.94 6.35
CA GLY A 21 10.68 -5.73 5.46
C GLY A 21 12.10 -5.18 5.27
N GLY A 22 12.40 -4.00 5.83
CA GLY A 22 13.72 -3.35 5.78
C GLY A 22 13.97 -2.50 4.53
N GLY A 23 13.06 -2.51 3.54
CA GLY A 23 13.19 -1.72 2.32
C GLY A 23 12.78 -0.26 2.51
N ALA A 24 13.63 0.68 2.06
CA ALA A 24 13.28 2.09 2.01
C ALA A 24 12.26 2.37 0.90
N PHE A 25 11.39 3.36 1.08
CA PHE A 25 10.40 3.78 0.08
C PHE A 25 10.94 4.90 -0.80
N SER A 26 11.33 6.00 -0.19
CA SER A 26 11.84 7.17 -0.89
C SER A 26 13.07 6.85 -1.73
N GLY A 27 13.17 7.42 -2.93
CA GLY A 27 14.23 7.14 -3.88
C GLY A 27 14.02 5.92 -4.79
N LYS A 28 13.02 5.07 -4.50
CA LYS A 28 12.63 3.95 -5.36
C LYS A 28 11.48 4.33 -6.28
N ASP A 29 11.52 3.85 -7.52
CA ASP A 29 10.41 3.97 -8.46
C ASP A 29 9.27 2.98 -8.13
N SER A 30 8.16 3.09 -8.85
CA SER A 30 6.94 2.29 -8.63
C SER A 30 7.10 0.80 -8.88
N SER A 31 8.13 0.39 -9.63
CA SER A 31 8.38 -1.03 -9.93
C SER A 31 9.00 -1.80 -8.76
N LYS A 32 9.50 -1.10 -7.73
CA LYS A 32 10.14 -1.72 -6.57
C LYS A 32 9.09 -2.13 -5.54
N VAL A 33 8.97 -3.43 -5.31
CA VAL A 33 7.98 -4.01 -4.39
C VAL A 33 8.19 -3.57 -2.94
N ASP A 34 9.41 -3.25 -2.52
CA ASP A 34 9.68 -2.64 -1.20
C ASP A 34 8.77 -1.44 -0.92
N ARG A 35 8.43 -0.68 -1.95
CA ARG A 35 7.55 0.47 -1.88
C ARG A 35 6.11 0.11 -2.25
N SER A 36 5.88 -0.42 -3.45
CA SER A 36 4.54 -0.68 -3.98
C SER A 36 3.77 -1.73 -3.18
N ALA A 37 4.43 -2.82 -2.78
CA ALA A 37 3.79 -3.86 -1.97
C ALA A 37 3.51 -3.39 -0.54
N ALA A 38 4.35 -2.55 0.06
CA ALA A 38 4.06 -1.95 1.36
C ALA A 38 2.81 -1.06 1.31
N TYR A 39 2.61 -0.31 0.22
CA TYR A 39 1.38 0.45 0.02
C TYR A 39 0.16 -0.45 -0.18
N ALA A 40 0.31 -1.57 -0.91
CA ALA A 40 -0.75 -2.55 -1.08
C ALA A 40 -1.11 -3.21 0.26
N ALA A 41 -0.12 -3.63 1.06
CA ALA A 41 -0.34 -4.18 2.39
C ALA A 41 -1.08 -3.19 3.30
N ARG A 42 -0.69 -1.88 3.27
CA ARG A 42 -1.41 -0.83 4.00
C ARG A 42 -2.86 -0.71 3.56
N HIS A 43 -3.10 -0.70 2.25
CA HIS A 43 -4.45 -0.58 1.69
C HIS A 43 -5.34 -1.74 2.13
N ILE A 44 -4.86 -2.98 2.04
CA ILE A 44 -5.58 -4.17 2.46
C ILE A 44 -5.88 -4.12 3.96
N ALA A 45 -4.86 -3.92 4.80
CA ALA A 45 -5.02 -3.87 6.26
C ALA A 45 -6.04 -2.81 6.68
N LYS A 46 -5.97 -1.62 6.09
CA LYS A 46 -6.89 -0.53 6.39
C LYS A 46 -8.34 -0.86 6.00
N ASN A 47 -8.55 -1.48 4.84
CA ASN A 47 -9.88 -1.89 4.39
C ASN A 47 -10.46 -3.00 5.27
N LEU A 48 -9.66 -4.01 5.67
CA LEU A 48 -10.07 -5.08 6.57
C LEU A 48 -10.45 -4.56 7.97
N VAL A 49 -9.62 -3.70 8.55
CA VAL A 49 -9.92 -3.07 9.85
C VAL A 49 -11.22 -2.25 9.77
N LYS A 50 -11.39 -1.47 8.70
CA LYS A 50 -12.62 -0.68 8.51
C LYS A 50 -13.85 -1.50 8.12
N ALA A 51 -13.66 -2.70 7.60
CA ALA A 51 -14.74 -3.67 7.41
C ALA A 51 -15.18 -4.34 8.71
N GLY A 52 -14.41 -4.24 9.79
CA GLY A 52 -14.74 -4.82 11.10
C GLY A 52 -14.13 -6.19 11.37
N VAL A 53 -13.15 -6.61 10.57
CA VAL A 53 -12.49 -7.93 10.73
C VAL A 53 -11.71 -8.03 12.04
N SER A 54 -10.95 -6.99 12.38
CA SER A 54 -10.16 -6.89 13.60
C SER A 54 -9.85 -5.42 13.92
N ASP A 55 -9.42 -5.13 15.13
CA ASP A 55 -8.94 -3.78 15.49
C ASP A 55 -7.50 -3.52 15.01
N GLU A 56 -6.75 -4.58 14.79
CA GLU A 56 -5.34 -4.53 14.35
C GLU A 56 -5.08 -5.69 13.40
N ILE A 57 -4.39 -5.42 12.29
CA ILE A 57 -4.05 -6.42 11.29
C ILE A 57 -2.64 -6.16 10.78
N LEU A 58 -1.82 -7.19 10.78
CA LEU A 58 -0.52 -7.21 10.12
C LEU A 58 -0.62 -7.98 8.81
N ILE A 59 -0.09 -7.40 7.72
CA ILE A 59 -0.04 -8.04 6.41
C ILE A 59 1.40 -8.14 5.95
N GLN A 60 1.79 -9.33 5.53
CA GLN A 60 3.10 -9.61 4.95
C GLN A 60 2.93 -10.12 3.52
N LEU A 61 3.60 -9.48 2.58
CA LEU A 61 3.70 -9.90 1.18
C LEU A 61 5.14 -10.28 0.86
N GLY A 62 5.32 -11.45 0.27
CA GLY A 62 6.63 -11.91 -0.19
C GLY A 62 6.65 -12.03 -1.71
N TYR A 63 7.75 -11.57 -2.34
CA TYR A 63 7.96 -11.67 -3.79
C TYR A 63 9.30 -12.32 -4.10
N ALA A 64 9.36 -13.05 -5.21
CA ALA A 64 10.59 -13.59 -5.76
C ALA A 64 10.93 -12.87 -7.07
N ILE A 65 12.23 -12.66 -7.31
CA ILE A 65 12.70 -12.06 -8.56
C ILE A 65 12.30 -12.96 -9.74
N GLY A 66 11.74 -12.34 -10.77
CA GLY A 66 11.28 -13.05 -11.97
C GLY A 66 9.89 -13.69 -11.86
N VAL A 67 9.22 -13.59 -10.70
CA VAL A 67 7.87 -14.11 -10.49
C VAL A 67 6.93 -12.94 -10.22
N ALA A 68 5.91 -12.77 -11.06
CA ALA A 68 4.97 -11.66 -10.96
C ALA A 68 3.99 -11.83 -9.79
N GLU A 69 3.55 -13.06 -9.53
CA GLU A 69 2.66 -13.35 -8.41
C GLU A 69 3.43 -13.27 -7.08
N PRO A 70 2.83 -12.78 -6.00
CA PRO A 70 3.43 -12.91 -4.68
C PRO A 70 3.60 -14.40 -4.34
N VAL A 71 4.77 -14.76 -3.83
CA VAL A 71 5.06 -16.14 -3.39
C VAL A 71 4.44 -16.42 -2.02
N SER A 72 4.09 -15.38 -1.27
CA SER A 72 3.37 -15.51 -0.01
C SER A 72 2.52 -14.27 0.29
N LEU A 73 1.35 -14.51 0.86
CA LEU A 73 0.51 -13.53 1.53
C LEU A 73 0.15 -14.08 2.90
N ASN A 74 0.60 -13.42 3.96
CA ASN A 74 0.24 -13.76 5.32
C ASN A 74 -0.55 -12.60 5.96
N ILE A 75 -1.63 -12.95 6.64
CA ILE A 75 -2.46 -12.03 7.42
C ILE A 75 -2.46 -12.52 8.85
N ASP A 76 -2.21 -11.61 9.78
CA ASP A 76 -2.26 -11.85 11.20
C ASP A 76 -3.19 -10.81 11.83
N THR A 77 -4.27 -11.27 12.43
CA THR A 77 -5.24 -10.43 13.17
C THR A 77 -4.78 -10.10 14.59
N CYS A 78 -3.54 -10.45 14.93
CA CYS A 78 -2.91 -10.22 16.25
C CYS A 78 -3.75 -10.79 17.41
N GLY A 79 -4.46 -11.90 17.17
CA GLY A 79 -5.35 -12.51 18.16
C GLY A 79 -6.61 -11.70 18.50
N LYS A 80 -6.92 -10.68 17.69
CA LYS A 80 -8.06 -9.75 17.89
C LYS A 80 -9.14 -9.89 16.81
N SER A 81 -9.20 -11.06 16.13
CA SER A 81 -10.23 -11.32 15.12
C SER A 81 -11.63 -11.19 15.73
N LYS A 82 -12.50 -10.49 15.01
CA LYS A 82 -13.93 -10.34 15.35
C LYS A 82 -14.82 -11.24 14.51
N ILE A 83 -14.23 -12.04 13.64
CA ILE A 83 -14.92 -12.92 12.72
C ILE A 83 -14.51 -14.37 12.98
N LYS A 84 -15.34 -15.32 12.50
CA LYS A 84 -15.09 -16.76 12.67
C LYS A 84 -14.10 -17.34 11.65
N VAL A 85 -13.74 -16.54 10.61
CA VAL A 85 -12.80 -16.96 9.56
C VAL A 85 -11.37 -16.93 10.14
N SER A 86 -10.62 -17.98 9.91
CA SER A 86 -9.21 -18.06 10.32
C SER A 86 -8.34 -17.11 9.48
N ASP A 87 -7.18 -16.72 10.02
CA ASP A 87 -6.23 -15.85 9.32
C ASP A 87 -5.75 -16.47 7.99
N SER A 88 -5.64 -17.81 7.94
CA SER A 88 -5.28 -18.55 6.72
C SER A 88 -6.38 -18.49 5.66
N GLU A 89 -7.64 -18.64 6.04
CA GLU A 89 -8.79 -18.50 5.13
C GLU A 89 -8.95 -17.06 4.67
N LEU A 90 -8.77 -16.10 5.59
CA LEU A 90 -8.79 -14.68 5.27
C LEU A 90 -7.71 -14.31 4.23
N SER A 91 -6.52 -14.91 4.34
CA SER A 91 -5.44 -14.71 3.36
C SER A 91 -5.85 -15.20 1.96
N LYS A 92 -6.56 -16.34 1.85
CA LYS A 92 -7.07 -16.85 0.56
C LYS A 92 -8.11 -15.90 -0.03
N ILE A 93 -9.08 -15.46 0.76
CA ILE A 93 -10.13 -14.53 0.34
C ILE A 93 -9.52 -13.21 -0.14
N VAL A 94 -8.55 -12.68 0.59
CA VAL A 94 -7.86 -11.44 0.21
C VAL A 94 -7.07 -11.61 -1.10
N ASN A 95 -6.41 -12.75 -1.29
CA ASN A 95 -5.68 -13.03 -2.53
C ASN A 95 -6.60 -13.13 -3.76
N GLU A 96 -7.86 -13.56 -3.59
CA GLU A 96 -8.86 -13.58 -4.66
C GLU A 96 -9.40 -12.18 -4.99
N ILE A 97 -9.52 -11.30 -3.99
CA ILE A 97 -10.08 -9.95 -4.15
C ILE A 97 -9.04 -8.97 -4.71
N PHE A 98 -7.80 -9.08 -4.27
CA PHE A 98 -6.74 -8.13 -4.60
C PHE A 98 -5.73 -8.74 -5.56
N ASP A 99 -5.68 -8.24 -6.78
CA ASP A 99 -4.56 -8.55 -7.67
C ASP A 99 -3.29 -7.86 -7.15
N LEU A 100 -2.35 -8.67 -6.68
CA LEU A 100 -1.12 -8.24 -6.00
C LEU A 100 0.12 -8.30 -6.90
N LYS A 101 -0.04 -8.51 -8.20
CA LYS A 101 1.06 -8.37 -9.16
C LYS A 101 1.61 -6.94 -9.11
N PRO A 102 2.93 -6.74 -9.21
CA PRO A 102 3.53 -5.40 -9.16
C PRO A 102 2.89 -4.41 -10.13
N HIS A 103 2.63 -4.81 -11.37
CA HIS A 103 1.97 -3.97 -12.37
C HIS A 103 0.54 -3.59 -11.97
N SER A 104 -0.22 -4.51 -11.37
CA SER A 104 -1.60 -4.27 -10.94
C SER A 104 -1.66 -3.31 -9.75
N ILE A 105 -0.70 -3.42 -8.83
CA ILE A 105 -0.54 -2.46 -7.72
C ILE A 105 -0.19 -1.08 -8.26
N GLU A 106 0.80 -1.00 -9.16
CA GLU A 106 1.23 0.24 -9.80
C GLU A 106 0.07 0.95 -10.51
N SER A 107 -0.72 0.19 -11.29
CA SER A 107 -1.87 0.70 -12.04
C SER A 107 -3.00 1.16 -11.11
N ARG A 108 -3.34 0.35 -10.10
CA ARG A 108 -4.40 0.66 -9.11
C ARG A 108 -4.16 1.96 -8.38
N PHE A 109 -2.94 2.19 -7.94
CA PHE A 109 -2.58 3.39 -7.19
C PHE A 109 -2.00 4.50 -8.05
N LYS A 110 -1.93 4.31 -9.39
CA LYS A 110 -1.33 5.27 -10.33
C LYS A 110 0.07 5.72 -9.89
N LEU A 111 0.90 4.75 -9.49
CA LEU A 111 2.19 5.03 -8.86
C LEU A 111 3.23 5.65 -9.82
N ARG A 112 2.92 5.80 -11.11
CA ARG A 112 3.74 6.56 -12.07
C ARG A 112 3.44 8.05 -12.07
N ASP A 113 2.35 8.47 -11.44
CA ASP A 113 2.02 9.86 -11.30
C ASP A 113 3.01 10.57 -10.35
N PRO A 114 3.22 11.88 -10.51
CA PRO A 114 4.15 12.64 -9.68
C PRO A 114 3.54 12.95 -8.29
N ILE A 115 3.40 11.92 -7.46
CA ILE A 115 2.72 11.96 -6.14
C ILE A 115 3.69 11.89 -4.96
N TYR A 116 5.01 11.83 -5.21
CA TYR A 116 5.97 11.46 -4.17
C TYR A 116 6.57 12.62 -3.39
N LEU A 117 6.42 13.87 -3.85
CA LEU A 117 6.91 15.03 -3.11
C LEU A 117 6.24 15.12 -1.73
N GLU A 118 4.94 14.86 -1.67
CA GLU A 118 4.14 14.92 -0.45
C GLU A 118 4.43 13.76 0.52
N THR A 119 5.03 12.67 0.03
CA THR A 119 5.49 11.56 0.90
C THR A 119 6.82 11.86 1.59
N ALA A 120 7.55 12.87 1.13
CA ALA A 120 8.87 13.22 1.69
C ALA A 120 8.78 13.84 3.10
N SER A 121 7.60 14.22 3.56
CA SER A 121 7.38 14.78 4.90
C SER A 121 6.21 14.11 5.61
N TYR A 122 6.34 13.90 6.92
CA TYR A 122 5.33 13.29 7.81
C TYR A 122 4.93 11.85 7.47
N GLY A 123 5.82 11.10 6.79
CA GLY A 123 5.65 9.68 6.48
C GLY A 123 4.66 9.37 5.36
N HIS A 124 4.54 8.09 5.06
CA HIS A 124 3.78 7.57 3.93
C HIS A 124 2.40 7.05 4.33
N MET A 125 2.19 6.72 5.60
CA MET A 125 0.99 6.07 6.12
C MET A 125 0.18 7.00 7.02
N GLY A 126 -1.13 6.73 7.18
CA GLY A 126 -2.02 7.53 8.02
C GLY A 126 -2.40 8.88 7.45
N ARG A 127 -2.16 9.08 6.16
CA ARG A 127 -2.47 10.33 5.45
C ARG A 127 -3.90 10.32 4.90
N LYS A 128 -4.35 11.47 4.42
CA LYS A 128 -5.64 11.59 3.73
C LYS A 128 -5.43 11.48 2.23
N SER A 129 -6.20 10.60 1.56
CA SER A 129 -6.24 10.58 0.10
C SER A 129 -7.00 11.81 -0.40
N GLU A 130 -6.40 12.55 -1.34
CA GLU A 130 -6.99 13.74 -1.94
C GLU A 130 -6.50 13.93 -3.37
N LYS A 131 -7.30 14.59 -4.18
CA LYS A 131 -6.95 14.97 -5.55
C LYS A 131 -6.43 16.40 -5.57
N ILE A 132 -5.29 16.60 -6.22
CA ILE A 132 -4.68 17.91 -6.42
C ILE A 132 -4.28 18.11 -7.88
N THR A 133 -4.18 19.37 -8.30
CA THR A 133 -3.63 19.72 -9.61
C THR A 133 -2.20 20.20 -9.44
N LYS A 134 -1.26 19.49 -10.08
CA LYS A 134 0.15 19.90 -10.16
C LYS A 134 0.44 20.63 -11.45
N THR A 135 1.22 21.69 -11.37
CA THR A 135 1.65 22.50 -12.52
C THR A 135 3.15 22.31 -12.72
N PHE A 136 3.52 21.92 -13.92
CA PHE A 136 4.91 21.73 -14.32
C PHE A 136 5.24 22.72 -15.43
N ASN A 137 6.35 23.44 -15.27
CA ASN A 137 6.89 24.34 -16.29
C ASN A 137 8.12 23.68 -16.95
N SER A 138 8.02 23.45 -18.25
CA SER A 138 9.12 22.89 -19.02
C SER A 138 9.57 23.89 -20.09
N LYS A 139 10.88 24.03 -20.26
CA LYS A 139 11.46 24.85 -21.34
C LYS A 139 11.08 24.33 -22.73
N TYR A 140 10.76 23.04 -22.84
CA TYR A 140 10.50 22.36 -24.13
C TYR A 140 9.01 22.17 -24.44
N SER A 141 8.17 21.98 -23.43
CA SER A 141 6.75 21.65 -23.60
C SER A 141 5.78 22.68 -22.96
N GLY A 142 6.32 23.78 -22.45
CA GLY A 142 5.51 24.83 -21.81
C GLY A 142 4.92 24.39 -20.45
N VAL A 143 3.77 24.97 -20.12
CA VAL A 143 3.06 24.69 -18.86
C VAL A 143 2.16 23.49 -19.02
N LYS A 144 2.37 22.44 -18.20
CA LYS A 144 1.50 21.26 -18.15
C LYS A 144 0.83 21.17 -16.77
N LYS A 145 -0.49 21.04 -16.75
CA LYS A 145 -1.28 20.76 -15.54
C LYS A 145 -1.73 19.32 -15.54
N ILE A 146 -1.53 18.62 -14.43
CA ILE A 146 -1.88 17.21 -14.25
C ILE A 146 -2.66 17.09 -12.93
N GLU A 147 -3.87 16.52 -12.99
CA GLU A 147 -4.59 16.10 -11.79
C GLU A 147 -4.00 14.77 -11.31
N VAL A 148 -3.61 14.70 -10.06
CA VAL A 148 -3.07 13.50 -9.40
C VAL A 148 -3.80 13.22 -8.10
N GLU A 149 -3.86 11.95 -7.69
CA GLU A 149 -4.42 11.53 -6.41
C GLU A 149 -3.28 11.19 -5.44
N LEU A 150 -3.18 11.94 -4.35
CA LEU A 150 -2.21 11.70 -3.29
C LEU A 150 -2.67 10.59 -2.36
N PHE A 151 -1.74 9.79 -1.85
CA PHE A 151 -1.97 8.71 -0.88
C PHE A 151 -3.13 7.76 -1.26
N PRO A 152 -3.21 7.26 -2.51
CA PRO A 152 -4.33 6.42 -2.95
C PRO A 152 -4.46 5.12 -2.16
N TRP A 153 -3.39 4.63 -1.54
CA TRP A 153 -3.41 3.45 -0.66
C TRP A 153 -4.16 3.66 0.66
N GLU A 154 -4.55 4.90 0.99
CA GLU A 154 -5.37 5.22 2.17
C GLU A 154 -6.88 5.14 1.91
N LYS A 155 -7.32 4.84 0.69
CA LYS A 155 -8.73 4.74 0.32
C LYS A 155 -9.40 3.50 0.91
N LEU A 156 -10.73 3.57 1.06
CA LEU A 156 -11.56 2.52 1.66
C LEU A 156 -12.53 1.88 0.64
N GLU A 157 -12.14 1.85 -0.62
CA GLU A 157 -12.99 1.43 -1.72
C GLU A 157 -13.37 -0.06 -1.68
N TYR A 158 -12.59 -0.90 -1.01
CA TYR A 158 -12.86 -2.34 -0.84
C TYR A 158 -13.65 -2.67 0.43
N LYS A 159 -13.90 -1.71 1.33
CA LYS A 159 -14.63 -1.94 2.58
C LYS A 159 -15.95 -2.67 2.38
N ASN A 160 -16.82 -2.15 1.51
CA ASN A 160 -18.15 -2.71 1.30
C ASN A 160 -18.11 -4.09 0.63
N LEU A 161 -17.17 -4.32 -0.27
CA LEU A 161 -16.94 -5.62 -0.89
C LEU A 161 -16.53 -6.65 0.17
N LEU A 162 -15.60 -6.29 1.04
CA LEU A 162 -15.13 -7.16 2.14
C LEU A 162 -16.27 -7.49 3.12
N ILE A 163 -17.09 -6.50 3.52
CA ILE A 163 -18.27 -6.73 4.37
C ILE A 163 -19.19 -7.76 3.71
N LYS A 164 -19.49 -7.60 2.42
CA LYS A 164 -20.38 -8.53 1.69
C LYS A 164 -19.76 -9.93 1.59
N THR A 165 -18.49 -10.04 1.24
CA THR A 165 -17.82 -11.33 1.05
C THR A 165 -17.65 -12.09 2.36
N LEU A 166 -17.33 -11.41 3.44
CA LEU A 166 -17.12 -11.98 4.77
C LEU A 166 -18.42 -12.09 5.58
N LYS A 167 -19.55 -11.60 5.05
CA LYS A 167 -20.89 -11.60 5.69
C LYS A 167 -20.88 -10.92 7.07
N LEU A 168 -20.25 -9.73 7.15
CA LEU A 168 -20.13 -8.91 8.37
C LEU A 168 -21.29 -7.93 8.51
#